data_7a1b65df02a5b689e35a62233b188a3f
#
_entry.id   7a1b65df02a5b689e35a62233b188a3f
#
_cell.length_a   1.000
_cell.length_b   1.000
_cell.length_c   1.000
_cell.angle_alpha   90.00
_cell.angle_beta   90.00
_cell.angle_gamma   90.00
#
_symmetry.space_group_name_H-M   'P 1'
#
loop_
_entity.id
_entity.type
_entity.pdbx_description
1 polymer ?
#
loop_
_entity_poly.entity_id
_entity_poly.type
_entity_poly.pdbx_seq_one_letter_code
_entity_poly.pdbx_strand_id
1 'polypeptide(L)'
;LVSCVSVAAAEQTGAQLSYVTDAAGLLSENENMLLEKMAESVSKKYGVGVYIVTVEDYRDFHSEGVYKATYTIYHECTMGEGPNRDGIMLLLSMDDRDWAMFCYGSRCEYAFNSYGQQKLEKVFLDNFGENDWYGGFEDYVKECRVYLEKASAGKPVRASLFYPLLIVIGLSLLAAAVVVAVIWQKMDTVSKKATANDYVSAGLRLTEQTDRFTHKTTSSRKIERSSSSSGSSHSESGGGGSGRSGKF
;
A
#
# COMPACT_ATOMS: atom_id res chain seq x y z
N LEU A 1 -6.85 34.86 -9.62
CA LEU A 1 -5.78 35.27 -10.57
C LEU A 1 -4.40 35.42 -9.90
N VAL A 2 -4.32 35.71 -8.58
CA VAL A 2 -3.05 35.91 -7.90
C VAL A 2 -2.42 34.56 -7.43
N SER A 3 -3.24 33.54 -7.19
CA SER A 3 -2.77 32.26 -6.61
C SER A 3 -2.10 31.31 -7.62
N CYS A 4 -2.61 31.22 -8.88
CA CYS A 4 -1.94 30.41 -9.92
C CYS A 4 -0.54 30.94 -10.28
N VAL A 5 -0.33 32.25 -10.18
CA VAL A 5 0.96 32.89 -10.48
C VAL A 5 2.05 32.46 -9.48
N SER A 6 1.70 32.13 -8.24
CA SER A 6 2.71 31.78 -7.22
C SER A 6 3.33 30.41 -7.41
N VAL A 7 2.56 29.38 -7.83
CA VAL A 7 3.13 28.05 -8.11
C VAL A 7 3.99 28.10 -9.38
N ALA A 8 3.47 28.66 -10.46
CA ALA A 8 4.21 28.78 -11.72
C ALA A 8 5.45 29.69 -11.59
N ALA A 9 5.39 30.75 -10.75
CA ALA A 9 6.53 31.62 -10.50
C ALA A 9 7.61 30.94 -9.63
N ALA A 10 7.21 30.11 -8.66
CA ALA A 10 8.12 29.33 -7.85
C ALA A 10 8.83 28.24 -8.68
N GLU A 11 8.11 27.59 -9.59
CA GLU A 11 8.63 26.60 -10.53
C GLU A 11 9.72 27.23 -11.43
N GLN A 12 9.47 28.42 -12.00
CA GLN A 12 10.41 29.10 -12.87
C GLN A 12 11.65 29.65 -12.16
N THR A 13 11.57 29.90 -10.86
CA THR A 13 12.66 30.49 -10.07
C THR A 13 13.37 29.50 -9.16
N GLY A 14 12.87 28.25 -9.05
CA GLY A 14 13.36 27.27 -8.08
C GLY A 14 13.13 27.71 -6.62
N ALA A 15 12.16 28.59 -6.38
CA ALA A 15 11.83 29.06 -5.05
C ALA A 15 10.99 28.00 -4.32
N GLN A 16 11.30 27.73 -3.05
CA GLN A 16 10.52 26.84 -2.21
C GLN A 16 9.12 27.44 -1.98
N LEU A 17 8.08 26.64 -2.24
CA LEU A 17 6.71 27.00 -1.90
C LEU A 17 6.49 27.00 -0.37
N SER A 18 5.46 27.73 0.09
CA SER A 18 4.95 27.59 1.46
C SER A 18 4.44 26.17 1.72
N TYR A 19 4.25 25.81 2.99
CA TYR A 19 3.72 24.47 3.32
C TYR A 19 2.30 24.26 2.82
N VAL A 20 1.53 25.36 2.71
CA VAL A 20 0.18 25.34 2.11
C VAL A 20 0.11 26.37 0.99
N THR A 21 -0.10 25.90 -0.24
CA THR A 21 -0.24 26.74 -1.43
C THR A 21 -1.59 26.46 -2.06
N ASP A 22 -2.57 27.34 -1.81
CA ASP A 22 -3.92 27.22 -2.31
C ASP A 22 -4.10 28.06 -3.57
N ALA A 23 -3.72 27.52 -4.73
CA ALA A 23 -3.88 28.17 -6.02
C ALA A 23 -5.31 28.04 -6.57
N ALA A 24 -6.05 27.02 -6.19
CA ALA A 24 -7.45 26.84 -6.58
C ALA A 24 -8.43 27.68 -5.72
N GLY A 25 -7.97 28.32 -4.65
CA GLY A 25 -8.81 29.20 -3.83
C GLY A 25 -9.89 28.46 -3.04
N LEU A 26 -9.57 27.28 -2.53
CA LEU A 26 -10.50 26.44 -1.77
C LEU A 26 -10.62 26.85 -0.31
N LEU A 27 -9.62 27.58 0.21
CA LEU A 27 -9.50 27.97 1.60
C LEU A 27 -9.69 29.48 1.77
N SER A 28 -10.25 29.87 2.90
CA SER A 28 -10.20 31.27 3.32
C SER A 28 -8.79 31.62 3.82
N GLU A 29 -8.45 32.91 3.85
CA GLU A 29 -7.13 33.38 4.33
C GLU A 29 -6.82 32.89 5.77
N ASN A 30 -7.84 32.84 6.64
CA ASN A 30 -7.66 32.36 8.01
C ASN A 30 -7.38 30.85 8.06
N GLU A 31 -8.09 30.06 7.28
CA GLU A 31 -7.89 28.60 7.17
C GLU A 31 -6.53 28.27 6.61
N ASN A 32 -6.13 28.96 5.53
CA ASN A 32 -4.81 28.81 4.95
C ASN A 32 -3.70 29.12 5.97
N MET A 33 -3.81 30.25 6.71
CA MET A 33 -2.85 30.61 7.75
C MET A 33 -2.80 29.57 8.88
N LEU A 34 -3.92 29.00 9.28
CA LEU A 34 -3.97 27.97 10.35
C LEU A 34 -3.29 26.67 9.88
N LEU A 35 -3.61 26.22 8.68
CA LEU A 35 -3.01 25.03 8.09
C LEU A 35 -1.51 25.19 7.85
N GLU A 36 -1.08 26.37 7.35
CA GLU A 36 0.33 26.71 7.18
C GLU A 36 1.11 26.56 8.49
N LYS A 37 0.62 27.17 9.58
CA LYS A 37 1.24 27.06 10.90
C LYS A 37 1.27 25.62 11.42
N MET A 38 0.22 24.86 11.17
CA MET A 38 0.17 23.45 11.58
C MET A 38 1.20 22.62 10.79
N ALA A 39 1.21 22.76 9.48
CA ALA A 39 2.12 22.03 8.59
C ALA A 39 3.58 22.42 8.89
N GLU A 40 3.89 23.72 9.05
CA GLU A 40 5.21 24.22 9.45
C GLU A 40 5.67 23.63 10.78
N SER A 41 4.80 23.65 11.80
CA SER A 41 5.12 23.12 13.13
C SER A 41 5.48 21.63 13.09
N VAL A 42 4.72 20.85 12.32
CA VAL A 42 4.95 19.41 12.13
C VAL A 42 6.25 19.18 11.37
N SER A 43 6.43 19.89 10.26
CA SER A 43 7.60 19.75 9.39
C SER A 43 8.89 20.04 10.11
N LYS A 44 8.97 21.18 10.81
CA LYS A 44 10.15 21.58 11.59
C LYS A 44 10.44 20.65 12.77
N LYS A 45 9.39 20.16 13.44
CA LYS A 45 9.55 19.25 14.58
C LYS A 45 10.17 17.91 14.19
N TYR A 46 9.79 17.35 13.05
CA TYR A 46 10.23 16.02 12.63
C TYR A 46 11.28 16.02 11.51
N GLY A 47 11.56 17.19 10.91
CA GLY A 47 12.50 17.32 9.80
C GLY A 47 12.04 16.59 8.54
N VAL A 48 10.72 16.55 8.30
CA VAL A 48 10.05 16.01 7.13
C VAL A 48 8.97 17.01 6.73
N GLY A 49 9.06 17.59 5.54
CA GLY A 49 8.09 18.57 5.06
C GLY A 49 6.72 17.97 4.84
N VAL A 50 5.68 18.65 5.31
CA VAL A 50 4.27 18.27 5.06
C VAL A 50 3.65 19.39 4.24
N TYR A 51 3.33 19.10 2.98
CA TYR A 51 2.89 20.11 2.02
C TYR A 51 1.49 19.83 1.51
N ILE A 52 0.75 20.91 1.26
CA ILE A 52 -0.56 20.92 0.63
C ILE A 52 -0.48 21.89 -0.54
N VAL A 53 -0.82 21.43 -1.74
CA VAL A 53 -0.89 22.25 -2.95
C VAL A 53 -2.24 22.02 -3.62
N THR A 54 -2.95 23.09 -3.94
CA THR A 54 -4.17 23.01 -4.74
C THR A 54 -3.96 23.77 -6.06
N VAL A 55 -4.45 23.22 -7.16
CA VAL A 55 -4.38 23.81 -8.49
C VAL A 55 -5.71 23.64 -9.19
N GLU A 56 -6.01 24.48 -10.19
CA GLU A 56 -7.18 24.29 -11.03
C GLU A 56 -7.00 23.06 -11.93
N ASP A 57 -5.94 23.01 -12.71
CA ASP A 57 -5.63 21.90 -13.61
C ASP A 57 -4.17 21.46 -13.44
N TYR A 58 -3.97 20.19 -13.11
CA TYR A 58 -2.63 19.60 -12.98
C TYR A 58 -1.87 19.57 -14.32
N ARG A 59 -2.59 19.64 -15.45
CA ARG A 59 -2.01 19.59 -16.80
C ARG A 59 -1.15 20.81 -17.12
N ASP A 60 -1.32 21.90 -16.38
CA ASP A 60 -0.45 23.08 -16.45
C ASP A 60 0.99 22.77 -16.04
N PHE A 61 1.18 21.71 -15.24
CA PHE A 61 2.49 21.28 -14.73
C PHE A 61 2.98 20.01 -15.42
N HIS A 62 2.09 19.06 -15.72
CA HIS A 62 2.47 17.84 -16.42
C HIS A 62 1.24 17.14 -17.06
N SER A 63 1.34 16.86 -18.37
CA SER A 63 0.22 16.28 -19.13
C SER A 63 -0.02 14.78 -18.92
N GLU A 64 0.94 14.04 -18.34
CA GLU A 64 0.86 12.57 -18.19
C GLU A 64 0.09 12.12 -16.94
N GLY A 65 -0.46 13.04 -16.16
CA GLY A 65 -1.32 12.74 -15.00
C GLY A 65 -0.92 13.45 -13.72
N VAL A 66 -1.86 13.50 -12.79
CA VAL A 66 -1.75 14.24 -11.53
C VAL A 66 -0.54 13.81 -10.70
N TYR A 67 -0.17 12.54 -10.69
CA TYR A 67 1.01 12.06 -9.97
C TYR A 67 2.31 12.63 -10.55
N LYS A 68 2.43 12.69 -11.88
CA LYS A 68 3.59 13.28 -12.55
C LYS A 68 3.66 14.79 -12.31
N ALA A 69 2.53 15.48 -12.31
CA ALA A 69 2.46 16.89 -11.94
C ALA A 69 2.95 17.13 -10.51
N THR A 70 2.50 16.28 -9.56
CA THR A 70 2.95 16.33 -8.16
C THR A 70 4.45 16.12 -8.04
N TYR A 71 5.00 15.16 -8.75
CA TYR A 71 6.44 14.90 -8.82
C TYR A 71 7.19 16.13 -9.37
N THR A 72 6.73 16.70 -10.48
CA THR A 72 7.33 17.89 -11.12
C THR A 72 7.34 19.07 -10.15
N ILE A 73 6.19 19.42 -9.56
CA ILE A 73 6.08 20.53 -8.61
C ILE A 73 7.02 20.32 -7.42
N TYR A 74 7.07 19.11 -6.85
CA TYR A 74 7.93 18.81 -5.71
C TYR A 74 9.41 19.05 -6.01
N HIS A 75 9.86 18.59 -7.18
CA HIS A 75 11.27 18.69 -7.56
C HIS A 75 11.67 20.07 -8.03
N GLU A 76 10.86 20.73 -8.83
CA GLU A 76 11.17 22.05 -9.40
C GLU A 76 11.06 23.19 -8.38
N CYS A 77 10.07 23.09 -7.49
CA CYS A 77 9.96 24.02 -6.36
C CYS A 77 10.87 23.68 -5.18
N THR A 78 11.81 22.77 -5.35
CA THR A 78 12.83 22.42 -4.34
C THR A 78 12.23 22.09 -2.97
N MET A 79 11.10 21.37 -2.94
CA MET A 79 10.38 21.03 -1.72
C MET A 79 11.12 19.97 -0.89
N GLY A 80 10.80 19.86 0.39
CA GLY A 80 11.39 18.91 1.34
C GLY A 80 12.29 19.57 2.37
N GLU A 81 12.43 18.92 3.52
CA GLU A 81 13.24 19.39 4.64
C GLU A 81 14.63 18.72 4.66
N GLY A 82 15.61 19.49 5.03
CA GLY A 82 16.99 19.03 5.22
C GLY A 82 17.71 18.64 3.91
N PRO A 83 18.94 18.09 4.03
CA PRO A 83 19.78 17.79 2.87
C PRO A 83 19.23 16.69 1.97
N ASN A 84 18.41 15.79 2.51
CA ASN A 84 17.79 14.69 1.76
C ASN A 84 16.44 15.10 1.16
N ARG A 85 15.98 16.32 1.39
CA ARG A 85 14.68 16.83 0.94
C ARG A 85 13.54 15.90 1.34
N ASP A 86 13.54 15.45 2.61
CA ASP A 86 12.49 14.58 3.12
C ASP A 86 11.16 15.34 3.20
N GLY A 87 10.10 14.81 2.59
CA GLY A 87 8.79 15.43 2.64
C GLY A 87 7.68 14.63 1.94
N ILE A 88 6.46 14.93 2.34
CA ILE A 88 5.23 14.43 1.73
C ILE A 88 4.41 15.62 1.23
N MET A 89 3.89 15.51 0.01
CA MET A 89 3.05 16.52 -0.61
C MET A 89 1.73 15.90 -1.04
N LEU A 90 0.63 16.58 -0.72
CA LEU A 90 -0.71 16.31 -1.23
C LEU A 90 -1.06 17.38 -2.26
N LEU A 91 -1.31 16.99 -3.50
CA LEU A 91 -1.80 17.83 -4.58
C LEU A 91 -3.29 17.55 -4.83
N LEU A 92 -4.10 18.58 -4.90
CA LEU A 92 -5.47 18.54 -5.42
C LEU A 92 -5.55 19.32 -6.72
N SER A 93 -6.18 18.73 -7.73
CA SER A 93 -6.53 19.37 -9.00
C SER A 93 -8.03 19.37 -9.17
N MET A 94 -8.61 20.54 -9.34
CA MET A 94 -10.06 20.73 -9.23
C MET A 94 -10.82 20.42 -10.51
N ASP A 95 -10.22 20.59 -11.68
CA ASP A 95 -10.89 20.42 -12.98
C ASP A 95 -11.50 19.01 -13.14
N ASP A 96 -10.72 17.97 -12.88
CA ASP A 96 -11.16 16.56 -12.93
C ASP A 96 -11.40 15.93 -11.55
N ARG A 97 -11.26 16.70 -10.46
CA ARG A 97 -11.28 16.23 -9.07
C ARG A 97 -10.25 15.10 -8.83
N ASP A 98 -9.05 15.35 -9.29
CA ASP A 98 -7.92 14.44 -9.14
C ASP A 98 -7.05 14.86 -7.94
N TRP A 99 -6.53 13.88 -7.26
CA TRP A 99 -5.54 14.09 -6.20
C TRP A 99 -4.32 13.20 -6.40
N ALA A 100 -3.19 13.64 -5.89
CA ALA A 100 -2.01 12.80 -5.77
C ALA A 100 -1.24 13.13 -4.50
N MET A 101 -0.62 12.11 -3.95
CA MET A 101 0.27 12.21 -2.80
C MET A 101 1.64 11.69 -3.20
N PHE A 102 2.67 12.48 -2.96
CA PHE A 102 4.06 12.15 -3.26
C PHE A 102 4.91 12.25 -1.99
N CYS A 103 5.66 11.20 -1.71
CA CYS A 103 6.57 11.10 -0.58
C CYS A 103 7.99 10.91 -1.09
N TYR A 104 8.91 11.75 -0.65
CA TYR A 104 10.31 11.74 -1.05
C TYR A 104 11.25 11.78 0.17
N GLY A 105 12.37 11.08 0.03
CA GLY A 105 13.40 11.00 1.05
C GLY A 105 13.20 9.85 2.04
N SER A 106 14.30 9.36 2.57
CA SER A 106 14.33 8.11 3.37
C SER A 106 13.52 8.19 4.67
N ARG A 107 13.47 9.36 5.30
CA ARG A 107 12.66 9.57 6.51
C ARG A 107 11.18 9.58 6.18
N CYS A 108 10.81 10.23 5.07
CA CYS A 108 9.43 10.25 4.60
C CYS A 108 8.97 8.83 4.24
N GLU A 109 9.72 8.09 3.43
CA GLU A 109 9.38 6.72 3.04
C GLU A 109 9.31 5.75 4.23
N TYR A 110 10.14 5.97 5.25
CA TYR A 110 10.07 5.21 6.49
C TYR A 110 8.77 5.46 7.27
N ALA A 111 8.33 6.72 7.36
CA ALA A 111 7.11 7.10 8.05
C ALA A 111 5.84 6.76 7.24
N PHE A 112 5.87 7.05 5.93
CA PHE A 112 4.74 6.92 5.00
C PHE A 112 4.98 5.81 3.97
N ASN A 113 5.18 4.59 4.44
CA ASN A 113 5.23 3.42 3.56
C ASN A 113 3.88 3.20 2.84
N SER A 114 3.83 2.32 1.83
CA SER A 114 2.62 2.10 1.01
C SER A 114 1.36 1.82 1.82
N TYR A 115 1.45 1.12 2.94
CA TYR A 115 0.32 0.88 3.84
C TYR A 115 -0.10 2.15 4.57
N GLY A 116 0.86 2.94 5.06
CA GLY A 116 0.63 4.23 5.70
C GLY A 116 -0.07 5.19 4.74
N GLN A 117 0.41 5.31 3.51
CA GLN A 117 -0.21 6.14 2.47
C GLN A 117 -1.65 5.68 2.15
N GLN A 118 -1.90 4.36 2.06
CA GLN A 118 -3.25 3.83 1.85
C GLN A 118 -4.21 4.14 3.02
N LYS A 119 -3.70 4.24 4.22
CA LYS A 119 -4.51 4.65 5.38
C LYS A 119 -4.74 6.16 5.40
N LEU A 120 -3.70 6.92 5.08
CA LEU A 120 -3.75 8.37 5.06
C LEU A 120 -4.76 8.89 4.02
N GLU A 121 -4.82 8.28 2.81
CA GLU A 121 -5.78 8.68 1.78
C GLU A 121 -7.24 8.60 2.27
N LYS A 122 -7.58 7.60 3.08
CA LYS A 122 -8.94 7.43 3.60
C LYS A 122 -9.36 8.50 4.59
N VAL A 123 -8.39 9.15 5.22
CA VAL A 123 -8.65 10.15 6.26
C VAL A 123 -9.19 11.44 5.64
N PHE A 124 -8.68 11.84 4.48
CA PHE A 124 -9.10 13.09 3.84
C PHE A 124 -10.14 12.91 2.72
N LEU A 125 -10.22 11.71 2.10
CA LEU A 125 -11.10 11.52 0.93
C LEU A 125 -12.59 11.65 1.28
N ASP A 126 -13.00 11.21 2.46
CA ASP A 126 -14.40 11.33 2.88
C ASP A 126 -14.80 12.82 2.97
N ASN A 127 -13.95 13.66 3.58
CA ASN A 127 -14.17 15.11 3.67
C ASN A 127 -14.17 15.79 2.30
N PHE A 128 -13.24 15.41 1.42
CA PHE A 128 -13.19 15.96 0.05
C PHE A 128 -14.40 15.56 -0.79
N GLY A 129 -14.94 14.36 -0.58
CA GLY A 129 -16.19 13.92 -1.18
C GLY A 129 -17.38 14.80 -0.79
N GLU A 130 -17.37 15.36 0.41
CA GLU A 130 -18.38 16.29 0.94
C GLU A 130 -18.06 17.78 0.67
N ASN A 131 -16.94 18.07 -0.02
CA ASN A 131 -16.37 19.40 -0.26
C ASN A 131 -15.96 20.14 1.03
N ASP A 132 -15.68 19.43 2.09
CA ASP A 132 -15.04 19.97 3.29
C ASP A 132 -13.53 20.00 3.12
N TRP A 133 -13.03 21.03 2.42
CA TRP A 133 -11.61 21.18 2.07
C TRP A 133 -10.76 21.39 3.31
N TYR A 134 -11.17 22.32 4.18
CA TYR A 134 -10.43 22.62 5.39
C TYR A 134 -10.34 21.41 6.32
N GLY A 135 -11.45 20.73 6.57
CA GLY A 135 -11.48 19.53 7.41
C GLY A 135 -10.59 18.42 6.85
N GLY A 136 -10.64 18.19 5.54
CA GLY A 136 -9.78 17.19 4.89
C GLY A 136 -8.29 17.50 4.99
N PHE A 137 -7.89 18.75 4.78
CA PHE A 137 -6.49 19.16 4.94
C PHE A 137 -6.03 19.16 6.40
N GLU A 138 -6.89 19.58 7.32
CA GLU A 138 -6.61 19.53 8.76
C GLU A 138 -6.36 18.11 9.22
N ASP A 139 -7.21 17.18 8.81
CA ASP A 139 -7.09 15.77 9.14
C ASP A 139 -5.84 15.14 8.50
N TYR A 140 -5.52 15.51 7.25
CA TYR A 140 -4.27 15.11 6.61
C TYR A 140 -3.04 15.52 7.43
N VAL A 141 -2.94 16.80 7.83
CA VAL A 141 -1.79 17.30 8.61
C VAL A 141 -1.73 16.65 10.00
N LYS A 142 -2.88 16.47 10.66
CA LYS A 142 -2.96 15.78 11.96
C LYS A 142 -2.46 14.35 11.88
N GLU A 143 -2.90 13.60 10.87
CA GLU A 143 -2.51 12.22 10.71
C GLU A 143 -1.04 12.10 10.26
N CYS A 144 -0.54 13.00 9.42
CA CYS A 144 0.89 13.10 9.11
C CYS A 144 1.72 13.27 10.39
N ARG A 145 1.29 14.12 11.32
CA ARG A 145 1.95 14.28 12.62
C ARG A 145 2.00 12.97 13.40
N VAL A 146 0.87 12.24 13.47
CA VAL A 146 0.80 10.94 14.17
C VAL A 146 1.77 9.92 13.55
N TYR A 147 1.88 9.89 12.23
CA TYR A 147 2.78 8.96 11.54
C TYR A 147 4.24 9.31 11.76
N LEU A 148 4.58 10.59 11.70
CA LEU A 148 5.93 11.08 11.97
C LEU A 148 6.34 10.85 13.44
N GLU A 149 5.41 11.04 14.38
CA GLU A 149 5.63 10.73 15.80
C GLU A 149 5.92 9.25 16.01
N LYS A 150 5.11 8.36 15.44
CA LYS A 150 5.33 6.90 15.50
C LYS A 150 6.64 6.49 14.83
N ALA A 151 6.96 7.08 13.69
CA ALA A 151 8.22 6.82 12.99
C ALA A 151 9.44 7.27 13.78
N SER A 152 9.38 8.44 14.42
CA SER A 152 10.45 8.93 15.30
C SER A 152 10.67 8.06 16.54
N ALA A 153 9.60 7.39 17.02
CA ALA A 153 9.66 6.39 18.09
C ALA A 153 10.12 4.99 17.59
N GLY A 154 10.51 4.86 16.32
CA GLY A 154 10.95 3.59 15.72
C GLY A 154 9.82 2.59 15.42
N LYS A 155 8.57 3.03 15.46
CA LYS A 155 7.37 2.19 15.25
C LYS A 155 6.48 2.77 14.14
N PRO A 156 6.96 2.83 12.88
CA PRO A 156 6.17 3.36 11.78
C PRO A 156 4.88 2.56 11.57
N VAL A 157 3.87 3.21 11.01
CA VAL A 157 2.58 2.57 10.70
C VAL A 157 2.80 1.52 9.61
N ARG A 158 2.57 0.26 9.95
CA ARG A 158 2.73 -0.89 9.03
C ARG A 158 1.54 -1.82 9.09
N ALA A 159 1.31 -2.55 8.00
CA ALA A 159 0.33 -3.62 8.00
C ALA A 159 0.70 -4.69 9.04
N SER A 160 -0.27 -5.06 9.88
CA SER A 160 -0.09 -6.19 10.79
C SER A 160 -0.15 -7.48 9.99
N LEU A 161 0.94 -8.23 9.98
CA LEU A 161 1.00 -9.55 9.36
C LEU A 161 0.37 -10.65 10.24
N PHE A 162 0.02 -10.32 11.48
CA PHE A 162 -0.47 -11.30 12.44
C PHE A 162 -1.82 -11.88 12.03
N TYR A 163 -2.75 -11.03 11.59
CA TYR A 163 -4.09 -11.47 11.20
C TYR A 163 -4.10 -12.34 9.92
N PRO A 164 -3.47 -11.95 8.81
CA PRO A 164 -3.38 -12.81 7.64
C PRO A 164 -2.61 -14.11 7.90
N LEU A 165 -1.60 -14.09 8.78
CA LEU A 165 -0.88 -15.30 9.18
C LEU A 165 -1.78 -16.29 9.92
N LEU A 166 -2.62 -15.82 10.84
CA LEU A 166 -3.60 -16.67 11.55
C LEU A 166 -4.62 -17.29 10.59
N ILE A 167 -5.09 -16.54 9.59
CA ILE A 167 -6.01 -17.05 8.57
C ILE A 167 -5.34 -18.17 7.76
N VAL A 168 -4.11 -17.98 7.31
CA VAL A 168 -3.37 -18.99 6.55
C VAL A 168 -3.14 -20.26 7.38
N ILE A 169 -2.76 -20.12 8.66
CA ILE A 169 -2.60 -21.25 9.56
C ILE A 169 -3.92 -21.97 9.80
N GLY A 170 -5.02 -21.25 10.02
CA GLY A 170 -6.35 -21.82 10.20
C GLY A 170 -6.81 -22.61 8.97
N LEU A 171 -6.67 -22.05 7.78
CA LEU A 171 -7.00 -22.70 6.51
C LEU A 171 -6.16 -23.96 6.27
N SER A 172 -4.86 -23.91 6.55
CA SER A 172 -3.97 -25.08 6.39
C SER A 172 -4.31 -26.20 7.34
N LEU A 173 -4.65 -25.91 8.60
CA LEU A 173 -5.11 -26.91 9.58
C LEU A 173 -6.44 -27.55 9.14
N LEU A 174 -7.36 -26.75 8.63
CA LEU A 174 -8.66 -27.23 8.15
C LEU A 174 -8.49 -28.15 6.93
N ALA A 175 -7.65 -27.79 5.98
CA ALA A 175 -7.32 -28.63 4.84
C ALA A 175 -6.68 -29.96 5.26
N ALA A 176 -5.73 -29.92 6.21
CA ALA A 176 -5.10 -31.12 6.76
C ALA A 176 -6.11 -32.02 7.47
N ALA A 177 -7.04 -31.45 8.24
CA ALA A 177 -8.08 -32.21 8.94
C ALA A 177 -9.02 -32.93 7.96
N VAL A 178 -9.40 -32.27 6.84
CA VAL A 178 -10.21 -32.88 5.79
C VAL A 178 -9.47 -34.07 5.16
N VAL A 179 -8.19 -33.91 4.82
CA VAL A 179 -7.38 -35.01 4.26
C VAL A 179 -7.29 -36.19 5.22
N VAL A 180 -7.03 -35.93 6.48
CA VAL A 180 -6.99 -37.00 7.51
C VAL A 180 -8.33 -37.68 7.68
N ALA A 181 -9.45 -36.93 7.68
CA ALA A 181 -10.80 -37.52 7.76
C ALA A 181 -11.12 -38.44 6.56
N VAL A 182 -10.75 -38.01 5.34
CA VAL A 182 -10.94 -38.82 4.13
C VAL A 182 -10.10 -40.10 4.16
N ILE A 183 -8.86 -40.02 4.64
CA ILE A 183 -7.99 -41.19 4.82
C ILE A 183 -8.59 -42.14 5.86
N TRP A 184 -9.04 -41.61 6.98
CA TRP A 184 -9.69 -42.42 8.04
C TRP A 184 -10.93 -43.14 7.54
N GLN A 185 -11.84 -42.47 6.82
CA GLN A 185 -12.99 -43.09 6.22
C GLN A 185 -12.62 -44.20 5.24
N LYS A 186 -11.53 -44.04 4.49
CA LYS A 186 -11.03 -45.11 3.58
C LYS A 186 -10.37 -46.25 4.32
N MET A 187 -9.78 -46.02 5.48
CA MET A 187 -9.18 -47.08 6.30
C MET A 187 -10.25 -47.96 6.98
N ASP A 188 -11.39 -47.39 7.36
CA ASP A 188 -12.50 -48.16 7.98
C ASP A 188 -13.20 -49.13 6.97
N THR A 189 -12.98 -48.92 5.69
CA THR A 189 -13.52 -49.87 4.65
C THR A 189 -12.67 -51.13 4.50
N VAL A 190 -11.51 -51.23 5.14
CA VAL A 190 -10.74 -52.47 5.19
C VAL A 190 -11.17 -53.27 6.41
N SER A 191 -12.41 -53.77 6.41
CA SER A 191 -12.77 -54.85 7.32
C SER A 191 -11.92 -56.06 6.94
N LYS A 192 -11.01 -56.48 7.83
CA LYS A 192 -10.32 -57.75 7.66
C LYS A 192 -11.40 -58.81 7.52
N LYS A 193 -11.62 -59.30 6.31
CA LYS A 193 -12.45 -60.49 6.14
C LYS A 193 -11.76 -61.61 6.91
N ALA A 194 -12.30 -61.92 8.07
CA ALA A 194 -11.88 -63.06 8.90
C ALA A 194 -12.14 -64.42 8.27
N THR A 195 -12.63 -64.40 7.01
CA THR A 195 -13.13 -65.59 6.31
C THR A 195 -12.20 -66.07 5.21
N ALA A 196 -10.91 -65.72 5.22
CA ALA A 196 -9.96 -66.38 4.30
C ALA A 196 -9.72 -67.84 4.65
N ASN A 197 -10.04 -68.26 5.85
CA ASN A 197 -9.95 -69.67 6.26
C ASN A 197 -11.08 -70.58 5.72
N ASP A 198 -12.22 -70.00 5.25
CA ASP A 198 -13.34 -70.80 4.75
C ASP A 198 -13.15 -71.24 3.28
N TYR A 199 -12.16 -70.72 2.59
CA TYR A 199 -11.86 -71.07 1.21
C TYR A 199 -10.69 -72.04 1.03
N VAL A 200 -10.02 -72.38 2.09
CA VAL A 200 -8.89 -73.32 2.04
C VAL A 200 -9.25 -74.64 2.73
N SER A 201 -9.99 -75.44 2.02
CA SER A 201 -10.25 -76.82 2.48
C SER A 201 -9.07 -77.78 2.27
N ALA A 202 -7.98 -77.33 1.70
CA ALA A 202 -6.71 -78.04 1.64
C ALA A 202 -5.59 -77.02 1.59
N GLY A 203 -4.60 -77.12 2.47
CA GLY A 203 -3.50 -76.19 2.62
C GLY A 203 -2.82 -75.87 1.31
N LEU A 204 -2.73 -74.58 0.98
CA LEU A 204 -1.99 -74.09 -0.18
C LEU A 204 -0.52 -74.45 -0.04
N ARG A 205 -0.05 -75.36 -0.88
CA ARG A 205 1.36 -75.73 -0.92
C ARG A 205 2.00 -74.99 -2.11
N LEU A 206 2.60 -73.84 -1.82
CA LEU A 206 3.39 -73.09 -2.78
C LEU A 206 4.69 -73.85 -3.05
N THR A 207 4.89 -74.24 -4.30
CA THR A 207 6.08 -74.91 -4.79
C THR A 207 7.18 -73.90 -5.17
N GLU A 208 6.81 -72.65 -5.44
CA GLU A 208 7.78 -71.58 -5.74
C GLU A 208 7.16 -70.24 -5.39
N GLN A 209 7.88 -69.39 -4.68
CA GLN A 209 7.53 -68.04 -4.33
C GLN A 209 8.60 -67.09 -4.87
N THR A 210 8.28 -66.37 -5.97
CA THR A 210 9.18 -65.38 -6.56
C THR A 210 8.51 -64.01 -6.57
N ASP A 211 9.08 -63.09 -5.85
CA ASP A 211 8.65 -61.70 -5.87
C ASP A 211 9.55 -60.89 -6.79
N ARG A 212 8.98 -60.36 -7.88
CA ARG A 212 9.71 -59.59 -8.88
C ARG A 212 9.14 -58.21 -9.03
N PHE A 213 9.87 -57.23 -8.53
CA PHE A 213 9.55 -55.81 -8.73
C PHE A 213 9.68 -55.44 -10.21
N THR A 214 8.63 -54.93 -10.84
CA THR A 214 8.63 -54.67 -12.28
C THR A 214 8.93 -53.27 -12.67
N HIS A 215 8.39 -52.27 -12.03
CA HIS A 215 8.81 -50.87 -12.21
C HIS A 215 8.03 -49.88 -11.32
N LYS A 216 8.55 -48.70 -11.16
CA LYS A 216 7.88 -47.57 -10.50
C LYS A 216 7.76 -46.42 -11.49
N THR A 217 6.52 -45.98 -11.75
CA THR A 217 6.27 -44.80 -12.58
C THR A 217 6.01 -43.57 -11.70
N THR A 218 6.80 -42.51 -11.92
CA THR A 218 6.62 -41.22 -11.24
C THR A 218 6.29 -40.18 -12.28
N SER A 219 5.13 -39.52 -12.17
CA SER A 219 4.79 -38.37 -13.00
C SER A 219 4.80 -37.10 -12.15
N SER A 220 5.49 -36.05 -12.61
CA SER A 220 5.47 -34.72 -11.99
C SER A 220 4.82 -33.70 -12.92
N ARG A 221 3.92 -32.87 -12.39
CA ARG A 221 3.29 -31.79 -13.13
C ARG A 221 3.64 -30.45 -12.43
N LYS A 222 4.20 -29.54 -13.22
CA LYS A 222 4.49 -28.18 -12.77
C LYS A 222 3.20 -27.36 -12.69
N ILE A 223 2.92 -26.76 -11.55
CA ILE A 223 1.77 -25.87 -11.35
C ILE A 223 2.26 -24.42 -11.56
N GLU A 224 1.68 -23.73 -12.54
CA GLU A 224 1.91 -22.32 -12.75
C GLU A 224 0.99 -21.50 -11.84
N ARG A 225 1.58 -20.53 -11.13
CA ARG A 225 0.83 -19.59 -10.30
C ARG A 225 0.48 -18.36 -11.12
N SER A 226 -0.81 -18.09 -11.26
CA SER A 226 -1.29 -16.81 -11.77
C SER A 226 -1.26 -15.75 -10.66
N SER A 227 -0.57 -14.65 -10.92
CA SER A 227 -0.58 -13.46 -10.07
C SER A 227 -1.68 -12.52 -10.52
N SER A 228 -2.66 -12.26 -9.66
CA SER A 228 -3.58 -11.14 -9.83
C SER A 228 -3.09 -9.95 -9.03
N SER A 229 -2.69 -8.89 -9.73
CA SER A 229 -2.35 -7.61 -9.12
C SER A 229 -3.48 -6.61 -9.34
N SER A 230 -4.04 -6.08 -8.29
CA SER A 230 -4.91 -4.92 -8.33
C SER A 230 -4.37 -3.85 -7.37
N GLY A 231 -4.00 -2.72 -7.90
CA GLY A 231 -3.53 -1.55 -7.15
C GLY A 231 -2.28 -0.96 -7.79
N SER A 232 -2.41 0.15 -8.49
CA SER A 232 -1.27 0.87 -9.04
C SER A 232 -0.51 1.60 -7.94
N SER A 233 0.57 0.98 -7.47
CA SER A 233 1.61 1.67 -6.72
C SER A 233 2.64 2.19 -7.72
N HIS A 234 2.94 3.48 -7.68
CA HIS A 234 3.96 4.09 -8.49
C HIS A 234 5.29 4.12 -7.73
N SER A 235 6.34 3.61 -8.36
CA SER A 235 7.72 3.79 -7.91
C SER A 235 8.53 4.29 -9.09
N GLU A 236 9.17 5.44 -8.96
CA GLU A 236 10.08 5.97 -9.98
C GLU A 236 11.47 5.35 -9.78
N SER A 237 11.94 4.62 -10.78
CA SER A 237 13.30 4.11 -10.80
C SER A 237 14.25 5.24 -11.19
N GLY A 238 14.94 5.83 -10.22
CA GLY A 238 16.00 6.81 -10.46
C GLY A 238 15.97 8.06 -9.61
N GLY A 239 14.92 8.32 -8.84
CA GLY A 239 14.80 9.54 -8.05
C GLY A 239 14.39 9.36 -6.59
N GLY A 240 14.14 8.15 -6.13
CA GLY A 240 13.81 7.86 -4.71
C GLY A 240 12.56 8.58 -4.24
N GLY A 241 11.40 8.09 -4.59
CA GLY A 241 10.12 8.59 -4.09
C GLY A 241 9.01 7.58 -4.30
N SER A 242 7.98 7.64 -3.47
CA SER A 242 6.79 6.81 -3.59
C SER A 242 5.52 7.64 -3.41
N GLY A 243 4.40 7.21 -3.98
CA GLY A 243 3.18 7.95 -3.86
C GLY A 243 1.94 7.19 -4.32
N ARG A 244 0.82 7.84 -4.21
CA ARG A 244 -0.50 7.35 -4.63
C ARG A 244 -1.29 8.48 -5.28
N SER A 245 -2.19 8.11 -6.16
CA SER A 245 -3.09 9.05 -6.82
C SER A 245 -4.46 8.43 -7.08
N GLY A 246 -5.48 9.25 -7.24
CA GLY A 246 -6.84 8.83 -7.50
C GLY A 246 -7.77 10.01 -7.76
N LYS A 247 -9.09 9.74 -7.77
CA LYS A 247 -10.16 10.73 -7.85
C LYS A 247 -10.91 10.79 -6.52
N PHE A 248 -11.55 11.92 -6.26
CA PHE A 248 -12.36 12.17 -5.06
C PHE A 248 -13.72 12.77 -5.41
#